data_49fdceb238369d7f99a92310a5d160e8
#
_entry.id   49fdceb238369d7f99a92310a5d160e8
#
_cell.length_a   1.000
_cell.length_b   1.000
_cell.length_c   1.000
_cell.angle_alpha   90.00
_cell.angle_beta   90.00
_cell.angle_gamma   90.00
#
_symmetry.space_group_name_H-M   'P 1'
#
loop_
_entity.id
_entity.type
_entity.pdbx_description
1 polymer ?
#
loop_
_entity_poly.entity_id
_entity_poly.type
_entity_poly.pdbx_seq_one_letter_code
_entity_poly.pdbx_strand_id
1 'polypeptide(L)'
;MVDVKILGTGCAKCAKLHEETDKAVRQLGIEATLTKVEKINEIMTYRVLMTPALVINGEVKAAGRVPNAAELAAWLATAAAKEGSDDRP
;
A
#
# COMPACT_ATOMS: atom_id res chain seq x y z
N MET A 1 -11.96 -3.87 5.65
CA MET A 1 -10.51 -4.04 5.81
C MET A 1 -9.78 -3.46 4.61
N VAL A 2 -8.76 -2.66 4.86
CA VAL A 2 -8.00 -2.03 3.79
C VAL A 2 -7.04 -3.06 3.19
N ASP A 3 -7.05 -3.18 1.87
CA ASP A 3 -6.17 -4.11 1.17
C ASP A 3 -4.94 -3.34 0.66
N VAL A 4 -3.78 -3.64 1.22
CA VAL A 4 -2.53 -2.95 0.89
C VAL A 4 -1.56 -3.94 0.27
N LYS A 5 -1.05 -3.61 -0.90
CA LYS A 5 -0.06 -4.44 -1.57
C LYS A 5 1.22 -3.67 -1.82
N ILE A 6 2.34 -4.31 -1.54
CA ILE A 6 3.67 -3.75 -1.77
C ILE A 6 4.25 -4.51 -2.95
N LEU A 7 4.43 -3.83 -4.07
CA LEU A 7 4.93 -4.45 -5.28
C LEU A 7 6.44 -4.27 -5.38
N GLY A 8 7.16 -5.36 -5.53
CA GLY A 8 8.60 -5.29 -5.67
C GLY A 8 9.25 -6.65 -5.51
N THR A 9 10.47 -6.78 -5.99
CA THR A 9 11.17 -8.05 -6.04
C THR A 9 12.17 -8.24 -4.89
N GLY A 10 11.90 -7.61 -3.75
CA GLY A 10 12.71 -7.84 -2.55
C GLY A 10 13.89 -6.92 -2.39
N CYS A 11 13.88 -5.76 -3.00
CA CYS A 11 14.96 -4.79 -2.86
C CYS A 11 14.87 -4.09 -1.49
N ALA A 12 15.95 -3.37 -1.14
CA ALA A 12 16.01 -2.67 0.13
C ALA A 12 14.89 -1.64 0.28
N LYS A 13 14.57 -0.94 -0.80
CA LYS A 13 13.48 0.04 -0.78
C LYS A 13 12.12 -0.64 -0.62
N CYS A 14 11.96 -1.84 -1.17
CA CYS A 14 10.73 -2.59 -1.01
C CYS A 14 10.52 -2.97 0.45
N ALA A 15 11.57 -3.42 1.11
CA ALA A 15 11.53 -3.75 2.53
C ALA A 15 11.22 -2.51 3.36
N LYS A 16 11.81 -1.38 3.00
CA LYS A 16 11.58 -0.13 3.70
C LYS A 16 10.13 0.32 3.56
N LEU A 17 9.59 0.22 2.35
CA LEU A 17 8.19 0.58 2.11
C LEU A 17 7.25 -0.29 2.93
N HIS A 18 7.52 -1.59 2.98
CA HIS A 18 6.70 -2.50 3.76
C HIS A 18 6.74 -2.12 5.24
N GLU A 19 7.93 -1.84 5.76
CA GLU A 19 8.11 -1.49 7.16
C GLU A 19 7.39 -0.20 7.51
N GLU A 20 7.53 0.83 6.67
CA GLU A 20 6.90 2.11 6.93
C GLU A 20 5.38 2.03 6.82
N THR A 21 4.90 1.23 5.89
CA THR A 21 3.46 1.03 5.74
C THR A 21 2.89 0.28 6.93
N ASP A 22 3.58 -0.74 7.40
CA ASP A 22 3.14 -1.50 8.57
C ASP A 22 3.07 -0.60 9.80
N LYS A 23 4.08 0.25 9.97
CA LYS A 23 4.09 1.22 11.06
C LYS A 23 2.88 2.15 10.99
N ALA A 24 2.59 2.67 9.81
CA ALA A 24 1.47 3.59 9.64
C ALA A 24 0.13 2.91 9.96
N VAL A 25 -0.03 1.68 9.52
CA VAL A 25 -1.24 0.91 9.80
C VAL A 25 -1.42 0.75 11.32
N ARG A 26 -0.34 0.40 12.00
CA ARG A 26 -0.41 0.20 13.45
C ARG A 26 -0.68 1.50 14.20
N GLN A 27 -0.06 2.59 13.75
CA GLN A 27 -0.25 3.89 14.41
C GLN A 27 -1.67 4.41 14.23
N LEU A 28 -2.28 4.13 13.09
CA LEU A 28 -3.64 4.54 12.82
C LEU A 28 -4.67 3.63 13.48
N GLY A 29 -4.24 2.43 13.87
CA GLY A 29 -5.15 1.48 14.49
C GLY A 29 -6.22 0.95 13.55
N ILE A 30 -5.95 0.93 12.26
CA ILE A 30 -6.92 0.45 11.27
C ILE A 30 -6.69 -1.02 10.97
N GLU A 31 -7.72 -1.68 10.46
CA GLU A 31 -7.60 -3.05 10.00
C GLU A 31 -7.15 -3.04 8.55
N ALA A 32 -6.03 -3.68 8.28
CA ALA A 32 -5.47 -3.72 6.94
C ALA A 32 -4.73 -5.03 6.71
N THR A 33 -4.73 -5.48 5.47
CA THR A 33 -3.96 -6.62 5.04
C THR A 33 -2.77 -6.11 4.25
N LEU A 34 -1.56 -6.50 4.64
CA LEU A 34 -0.35 -6.13 3.91
C LEU A 34 0.15 -7.37 3.18
N THR A 35 0.24 -7.28 1.87
CA THR A 35 0.68 -8.38 1.04
C THR A 35 1.86 -7.93 0.20
N LYS A 36 2.92 -8.75 0.16
CA LYS A 36 4.03 -8.50 -0.75
C LYS A 36 3.75 -9.18 -2.07
N VAL A 37 3.85 -8.44 -3.15
CA VAL A 37 3.68 -8.97 -4.50
C VAL A 37 5.04 -8.93 -5.17
N GLU A 38 5.66 -10.08 -5.31
CA GLU A 38 7.05 -10.18 -5.75
C GLU A 38 7.19 -10.75 -7.16
N LYS A 39 6.16 -11.37 -7.68
CA LYS A 39 6.21 -11.94 -9.02
C LYS A 39 6.04 -10.86 -10.07
N ILE A 40 6.95 -10.81 -11.00
CA ILE A 40 6.97 -9.74 -11.99
C ILE A 40 5.69 -9.70 -12.81
N ASN A 41 5.16 -10.85 -13.21
CA ASN A 41 3.94 -10.86 -13.99
C ASN A 41 2.75 -10.31 -13.22
N GLU A 42 2.70 -10.51 -11.90
CA GLU A 42 1.65 -9.93 -11.08
C GLU A 42 1.84 -8.43 -10.92
N ILE A 43 3.10 -8.01 -10.74
CA ILE A 43 3.41 -6.58 -10.62
C ILE A 43 2.97 -5.85 -11.88
N MET A 44 3.20 -6.45 -13.03
CA MET A 44 2.88 -5.82 -14.31
C MET A 44 1.38 -5.63 -14.52
N THR A 45 0.55 -6.41 -13.84
CA THR A 45 -0.90 -6.21 -13.98
C THR A 45 -1.36 -4.87 -13.42
N TYR A 46 -0.55 -4.25 -12.57
CA TYR A 46 -0.85 -2.93 -12.03
C TYR A 46 -0.34 -1.79 -12.91
N ARG A 47 0.33 -2.14 -14.00
CA ARG A 47 0.85 -1.17 -14.98
C ARG A 47 1.85 -0.19 -14.38
N VAL A 48 2.60 -0.63 -13.37
CA VAL A 48 3.67 0.19 -12.79
C VAL A 48 4.95 -0.08 -13.57
N LEU A 49 5.73 0.98 -13.76
CA LEU A 49 6.99 0.89 -14.49
C LEU A 49 8.18 0.83 -13.54
N MET A 50 7.98 1.19 -12.28
CA MET A 50 9.05 1.26 -11.31
C MET A 50 8.60 0.65 -10.01
N THR A 51 9.52 -0.01 -9.31
CA THR A 51 9.28 -0.55 -7.97
C THR A 51 10.26 0.08 -7.00
N PRO A 52 9.93 0.15 -5.72
CA PRO A 52 8.73 -0.38 -5.10
C PRO A 52 7.50 0.43 -5.45
N ALA A 53 6.33 -0.22 -5.39
CA ALA A 53 5.08 0.47 -5.63
C ALA A 53 4.09 0.12 -4.52
N LEU A 54 3.24 1.07 -4.20
CA LEU A 54 2.24 0.90 -3.15
C LEU A 54 0.85 0.92 -3.76
N VAL A 55 0.08 -0.12 -3.48
CA VAL A 55 -1.29 -0.24 -3.96
C VAL A 55 -2.21 -0.31 -2.75
N ILE A 56 -3.24 0.53 -2.73
CA ILE A 56 -4.23 0.53 -1.66
C ILE A 56 -5.59 0.34 -2.28
N ASN A 57 -6.27 -0.74 -1.91
CA ASN A 57 -7.60 -1.09 -2.43
C ASN A 57 -7.62 -1.09 -3.96
N GLY A 58 -6.58 -1.66 -4.57
CA GLY A 58 -6.49 -1.79 -6.01
C GLY A 58 -6.00 -0.56 -6.75
N GLU A 59 -5.70 0.51 -6.04
CA GLU A 59 -5.28 1.77 -6.64
C GLU A 59 -3.80 2.03 -6.34
N VAL A 60 -3.02 2.28 -7.38
CA VAL A 60 -1.59 2.57 -7.21
C VAL A 60 -1.43 3.97 -6.65
N LYS A 61 -0.84 4.08 -5.47
CA LYS A 61 -0.63 5.37 -4.81
C LYS A 61 0.76 5.94 -5.03
N ALA A 62 1.76 5.07 -5.15
CA ALA A 62 3.13 5.50 -5.38
C ALA A 62 3.87 4.43 -6.15
N ALA A 63 4.82 4.84 -6.98
CA ALA A 63 5.66 3.92 -7.73
C ALA A 63 7.05 4.50 -7.86
N GLY A 64 8.05 3.66 -7.60
CA GLY A 64 9.45 4.06 -7.71
C GLY A 64 10.00 4.85 -6.54
N ARG A 65 9.25 4.97 -5.45
CA ARG A 65 9.73 5.69 -4.28
C ARG A 65 9.08 5.16 -3.02
N VAL A 66 9.64 5.51 -1.88
CA VAL A 66 9.06 5.19 -0.57
C VAL A 66 8.37 6.46 -0.08
N PRO A 67 7.04 6.46 0.03
CA PRO A 67 6.32 7.62 0.55
C PRO A 67 6.70 7.89 2.01
N ASN A 68 6.54 9.14 2.42
CA ASN A 68 6.83 9.48 3.80
C ASN A 68 5.64 9.11 4.70
N ALA A 69 5.84 9.23 6.01
CA ALA A 69 4.82 8.82 6.97
C ALA A 69 3.52 9.60 6.82
N ALA A 70 3.61 10.89 6.49
CA ALA A 70 2.41 11.70 6.33
C ALA A 70 1.58 11.28 5.12
N GLU A 71 2.25 10.95 4.02
CA GLU A 71 1.56 10.46 2.83
C GLU A 71 0.87 9.12 3.11
N LEU A 72 1.59 8.21 3.75
CA LEU A 72 1.04 6.91 4.09
C LEU A 72 -0.17 7.04 5.01
N ALA A 73 -0.05 7.88 6.02
CA ALA A 73 -1.15 8.09 6.96
C ALA A 73 -2.38 8.66 6.26
N ALA A 74 -2.19 9.63 5.37
CA ALA A 74 -3.30 10.24 4.65
C ALA A 74 -4.01 9.24 3.75
N TRP A 75 -3.25 8.46 2.98
CA TRP A 75 -3.85 7.49 2.08
C TRP A 75 -4.57 6.37 2.82
N LEU A 76 -3.95 5.87 3.89
CA LEU A 76 -4.54 4.78 4.67
C LEU A 76 -5.78 5.24 5.43
N ALA A 77 -5.73 6.43 6.01
CA ALA A 77 -6.88 6.97 6.72
C ALA A 77 -8.05 7.20 5.77
N THR A 78 -7.77 7.70 4.57
CA THR A 78 -8.81 7.92 3.57
C THR A 78 -9.42 6.59 3.13
N ALA A 79 -8.60 5.58 2.90
CA ALA A 79 -9.09 4.27 2.51
C ALA A 79 -9.95 3.64 3.61
N ALA A 80 -9.51 3.75 4.86
CA ALA A 80 -10.26 3.22 5.99
C ALA A 80 -11.59 3.96 6.16
N ALA A 81 -11.59 5.27 5.96
CA ALA A 81 -12.82 6.06 6.08
C ALA A 81 -13.82 5.68 4.99
N LYS A 82 -13.33 5.44 3.79
CA LYS A 82 -14.20 5.02 2.70
C LYS A 82 -14.86 3.67 3.00
N GLU A 83 -14.09 2.76 3.57
CA GLU A 83 -14.64 1.46 3.91
C GLU A 83 -15.66 1.58 5.04
N GLY A 84 -15.36 2.43 6.01
CA GLY A 84 -16.27 2.63 7.12
C GLY A 84 -17.58 3.27 6.72
N SER A 85 -17.57 4.08 5.66
CA SER A 85 -18.79 4.73 5.18
C SER A 85 -19.38 4.01 3.99
N ASP A 86 -18.79 2.91 3.59
CA ASP A 86 -19.17 2.20 2.39
C ASP A 86 -20.20 1.13 2.66
N ASP A 87 -21.10 1.42 3.50
CA ASP A 87 -22.20 0.52 3.78
C ASP A 87 -23.41 0.88 2.98
N ARG A 88 -23.22 1.75 2.09
CA ARG A 88 -24.29 2.15 1.26
C ARG A 88 -24.72 1.05 0.34
N PRO A 89 -25.87 1.13 -0.08
CA PRO A 89 -26.46 0.10 -0.91
C PRO A 89 -25.67 -0.22 -2.13
#